data_c6fbe09e57ced069b4157db5ef5bab7b
#
_entry.id   c6fbe09e57ced069b4157db5ef5bab7b
#
_cell.length_a   1.000
_cell.length_b   1.000
_cell.length_c   1.000
_cell.angle_alpha   90.00
_cell.angle_beta   90.00
_cell.angle_gamma   90.00
#
_symmetry.space_group_name_H-M   'P 1'
#
loop_
_entity.id
_entity.type
_entity.pdbx_description
1 polymer ?
#
loop_
_entity_poly.entity_id
_entity_poly.type
_entity_poly.pdbx_seq_one_letter_code
_entity_poly.pdbx_strand_id
1 'polypeptide(L)'
;MLNKQRIRLAVIGFAAVIFFGCPSQEYTSANLYIQQQEWTKAKEFLIKAIKVEPDNPEIPYKLGYYIYASKEKDWEKMNQSFDKALAIDPNKIILGQEKTVKELVTMAQTEFWVDVYNKGGVEYNEYIAAPMDEKDAALKKAIATYEVSARIKPDEAQSYIMLSTCNHNAGNTDKSENYILKAVKLSPNDTKANLTAGRIFMQKQEFETALPYIQKAVELEPSNTKSIRNLAQIYYDLALLDSSRYTERLEKSIQTYEVAINKEMDREVKADLYFNLGILYTKVNNLGEAEYNFMNALDENPEDIEAVMGMAQVFETAEKWRKAEKFYRELIAVDPDNPVHYRGMSRVLLQQGEPDESLRYLEKAKRLGG
;
A
#
# COMPACT_ATOMS: atom_id res chain seq x y z
N MET A 1 39.91 81.79 45.57
CA MET A 1 39.06 82.16 44.44
C MET A 1 39.15 81.00 43.44
N LEU A 2 38.11 80.19 43.41
CA LEU A 2 37.78 79.39 42.24
C LEU A 2 36.54 78.55 42.53
N ASN A 3 35.56 78.80 41.75
CA ASN A 3 34.19 78.30 41.90
C ASN A 3 34.09 76.83 41.54
N LYS A 4 33.53 76.02 42.42
CA LYS A 4 33.16 74.62 42.15
C LYS A 4 31.73 74.56 41.62
N GLN A 5 31.58 74.46 40.33
CA GLN A 5 30.32 74.01 39.75
C GLN A 5 30.22 72.48 39.81
N ARG A 6 29.28 71.96 40.57
CA ARG A 6 28.91 70.55 40.58
C ARG A 6 27.92 70.29 39.43
N ILE A 7 28.39 69.56 38.44
CA ILE A 7 27.53 68.96 37.43
C ILE A 7 26.88 67.73 38.05
N ARG A 8 25.58 67.75 38.23
CA ARG A 8 24.77 66.58 38.57
C ARG A 8 24.44 65.85 37.24
N LEU A 9 25.08 64.73 36.96
CA LEU A 9 24.63 63.77 35.98
C LEU A 9 23.39 63.03 36.51
N ALA A 10 22.26 63.29 35.94
CA ALA A 10 21.05 62.45 36.14
C ALA A 10 21.20 61.22 35.28
N VAL A 11 21.52 60.08 35.87
CA VAL A 11 21.43 58.75 35.23
C VAL A 11 19.96 58.39 35.19
N ILE A 12 19.31 58.61 34.04
CA ILE A 12 18.00 58.05 33.74
C ILE A 12 18.22 56.55 33.42
N GLY A 13 18.07 55.71 34.44
CA GLY A 13 17.99 54.27 34.26
C GLY A 13 16.69 53.92 33.53
N PHE A 14 16.81 53.61 32.23
CA PHE A 14 15.73 52.96 31.50
C PHE A 14 15.65 51.51 32.00
N ALA A 15 14.81 51.30 33.02
CA ALA A 15 14.40 49.94 33.37
C ALA A 15 13.50 49.44 32.26
N ALA A 16 14.08 48.62 31.35
CA ALA A 16 13.28 47.81 30.46
C ALA A 16 12.48 46.84 31.32
N VAL A 17 11.28 47.21 31.70
CA VAL A 17 10.30 46.33 32.29
C VAL A 17 9.92 45.38 31.13
N ILE A 18 10.51 44.18 31.12
CA ILE A 18 10.02 43.07 30.32
C ILE A 18 8.65 42.75 30.90
N PHE A 19 7.61 43.33 30.31
CA PHE A 19 6.22 42.87 30.52
C PHE A 19 6.16 41.46 29.93
N PHE A 20 6.37 40.44 30.75
CA PHE A 20 5.72 39.17 30.55
C PHE A 20 4.21 39.50 30.67
N GLY A 21 3.56 39.71 29.52
CA GLY A 21 2.16 40.08 29.50
C GLY A 21 1.34 39.04 30.24
N CYS A 22 0.62 39.47 31.27
CA CYS A 22 -0.42 38.61 31.84
C CYS A 22 -1.36 38.20 30.71
N PRO A 23 -1.83 36.93 30.68
CA PRO A 23 -2.84 36.51 29.71
C PRO A 23 -4.05 37.45 29.76
N SER A 24 -4.64 37.75 28.62
CA SER A 24 -5.86 38.55 28.54
C SER A 24 -7.00 37.96 29.38
N GLN A 25 -7.94 38.81 29.73
CA GLN A 25 -9.15 38.37 30.44
C GLN A 25 -9.91 37.33 29.59
N GLU A 26 -9.94 37.54 28.30
CA GLU A 26 -10.56 36.64 27.33
C GLU A 26 -9.90 35.26 27.34
N TYR A 27 -8.57 35.20 27.30
CA TYR A 27 -7.85 33.92 27.31
C TYR A 27 -7.95 33.20 28.65
N THR A 28 -7.88 33.97 29.76
CA THR A 28 -8.09 33.42 31.12
C THR A 28 -9.50 32.84 31.27
N SER A 29 -10.53 33.55 30.79
CA SER A 29 -11.92 33.07 30.78
C SER A 29 -12.09 31.83 29.90
N ALA A 30 -11.45 31.80 28.70
CA ALA A 30 -11.48 30.62 27.83
C ALA A 30 -10.93 29.38 28.53
N ASN A 31 -9.80 29.50 29.22
CA ASN A 31 -9.20 28.39 29.97
C ASN A 31 -10.10 27.89 31.10
N LEU A 32 -10.76 28.81 31.81
CA LEU A 32 -11.72 28.46 32.85
C LEU A 32 -12.91 27.69 32.27
N TYR A 33 -13.48 28.12 31.12
CA TYR A 33 -14.59 27.44 30.47
C TYR A 33 -14.18 26.09 29.89
N ILE A 34 -12.93 25.92 29.43
CA ILE A 34 -12.38 24.59 29.03
C ILE A 34 -12.37 23.65 30.24
N GLN A 35 -11.87 24.12 31.41
CA GLN A 35 -11.83 23.31 32.63
C GLN A 35 -13.24 22.95 33.14
N GLN A 36 -14.20 23.85 32.98
CA GLN A 36 -15.61 23.64 33.33
C GLN A 36 -16.37 22.82 32.26
N GLN A 37 -15.73 22.50 31.14
CA GLN A 37 -16.35 21.83 29.99
C GLN A 37 -17.53 22.60 29.35
N GLU A 38 -17.56 23.93 29.53
CA GLU A 38 -18.54 24.84 28.91
C GLU A 38 -18.09 25.21 27.47
N TRP A 39 -18.14 24.26 26.56
CA TRP A 39 -17.50 24.32 25.24
C TRP A 39 -17.95 25.48 24.35
N THR A 40 -19.23 25.88 24.43
CA THR A 40 -19.75 27.01 23.65
C THR A 40 -19.12 28.31 24.11
N LYS A 41 -19.03 28.55 25.44
CA LYS A 41 -18.37 29.72 25.98
C LYS A 41 -16.86 29.69 25.76
N ALA A 42 -16.24 28.50 25.93
CA ALA A 42 -14.82 28.33 25.65
C ALA A 42 -14.48 28.74 24.20
N LYS A 43 -15.29 28.31 23.22
CA LYS A 43 -15.13 28.69 21.80
C LYS A 43 -15.24 30.19 21.61
N GLU A 44 -16.30 30.83 22.18
CA GLU A 44 -16.52 32.25 22.05
C GLU A 44 -15.34 33.06 22.61
N PHE A 45 -14.86 32.68 23.79
CA PHE A 45 -13.75 33.39 24.43
C PHE A 45 -12.40 33.12 23.81
N LEU A 46 -12.14 31.91 23.23
CA LEU A 46 -10.96 31.66 22.43
C LEU A 46 -10.92 32.51 21.13
N ILE A 47 -12.07 32.67 20.48
CA ILE A 47 -12.18 33.53 19.28
C ILE A 47 -11.95 35.02 19.64
N LYS A 48 -12.41 35.49 20.80
CA LYS A 48 -12.12 36.83 21.31
C LYS A 48 -10.64 36.98 21.65
N ALA A 49 -10.06 36.01 22.34
CA ALA A 49 -8.67 35.99 22.74
C ALA A 49 -7.70 36.06 21.56
N ILE A 50 -7.98 35.40 20.43
CA ILE A 50 -7.16 35.49 19.21
C ILE A 50 -7.06 36.95 18.70
N LYS A 51 -8.09 37.76 18.90
CA LYS A 51 -8.10 39.18 18.49
C LYS A 51 -7.29 40.07 19.41
N VAL A 52 -7.24 39.71 20.69
CA VAL A 52 -6.56 40.48 21.75
C VAL A 52 -5.08 40.09 21.86
N GLU A 53 -4.80 38.83 21.68
CA GLU A 53 -3.45 38.22 21.73
C GLU A 53 -3.13 37.49 20.41
N PRO A 54 -3.00 38.20 19.24
CA PRO A 54 -2.81 37.56 17.94
C PRO A 54 -1.48 36.79 17.82
N ASP A 55 -0.50 37.13 18.66
CA ASP A 55 0.84 36.53 18.66
C ASP A 55 0.97 35.35 19.64
N ASN A 56 -0.14 34.91 20.24
CA ASN A 56 -0.15 33.79 21.18
C ASN A 56 -0.58 32.50 20.47
N PRO A 57 0.34 31.58 20.12
CA PRO A 57 0.04 30.36 19.36
C PRO A 57 -0.77 29.34 20.17
N GLU A 58 -0.80 29.44 21.49
CA GLU A 58 -1.55 28.54 22.37
C GLU A 58 -3.07 28.66 22.15
N ILE A 59 -3.54 29.86 21.79
CA ILE A 59 -4.97 30.13 21.63
C ILE A 59 -5.53 29.38 20.40
N PRO A 60 -4.99 29.54 19.18
CA PRO A 60 -5.47 28.77 18.04
C PRO A 60 -5.21 27.26 18.21
N TYR A 61 -4.13 26.82 18.86
CA TYR A 61 -3.93 25.41 19.20
C TYR A 61 -5.11 24.88 20.05
N LYS A 62 -5.48 25.55 21.15
CA LYS A 62 -6.59 25.13 22.01
C LYS A 62 -7.94 25.15 21.30
N LEU A 63 -8.17 26.12 20.43
CA LEU A 63 -9.38 26.19 19.60
C LEU A 63 -9.47 24.97 18.67
N GLY A 64 -8.36 24.62 18.02
CA GLY A 64 -8.25 23.43 17.15
C GLY A 64 -8.50 22.14 17.93
N TYR A 65 -7.78 21.94 19.03
CA TYR A 65 -7.81 20.70 19.80
C TYR A 65 -9.13 20.49 20.54
N TYR A 66 -9.49 21.43 21.43
CA TYR A 66 -10.64 21.25 22.33
C TYR A 66 -11.99 21.44 21.64
N ILE A 67 -12.08 22.38 20.71
CA ILE A 67 -13.36 22.72 20.08
C ILE A 67 -13.53 21.96 18.76
N TYR A 68 -12.72 22.28 17.76
CA TYR A 68 -12.95 21.77 16.42
C TYR A 68 -12.72 20.26 16.33
N ALA A 69 -11.63 19.72 16.90
CA ALA A 69 -11.36 18.30 16.89
C ALA A 69 -12.23 17.52 17.87
N SER A 70 -12.18 17.87 19.16
CA SER A 70 -12.78 17.03 20.20
C SER A 70 -14.30 17.10 20.23
N LYS A 71 -14.91 18.27 19.98
CA LYS A 71 -16.36 18.48 20.11
C LYS A 71 -17.09 18.52 18.78
N GLU A 72 -16.60 19.32 17.84
CA GLU A 72 -17.31 19.55 16.59
C GLU A 72 -16.96 18.53 15.51
N LYS A 73 -15.81 17.80 15.63
CA LYS A 73 -15.27 16.90 14.62
C LYS A 73 -15.07 17.60 13.26
N ASP A 74 -14.81 18.91 13.30
CA ASP A 74 -14.53 19.74 12.14
C ASP A 74 -13.02 19.74 11.86
N TRP A 75 -12.58 18.74 11.14
CA TRP A 75 -11.15 18.49 10.88
C TRP A 75 -10.49 19.57 10.02
N GLU A 76 -11.27 20.23 9.18
CA GLU A 76 -10.76 21.33 8.35
C GLU A 76 -10.46 22.55 9.23
N LYS A 77 -11.39 22.96 10.11
CA LYS A 77 -11.14 24.06 11.05
C LYS A 77 -10.09 23.72 12.08
N MET A 78 -10.00 22.44 12.49
CA MET A 78 -8.90 21.98 13.34
C MET A 78 -7.55 22.28 12.68
N ASN A 79 -7.35 21.81 11.43
CA ASN A 79 -6.09 22.03 10.72
C ASN A 79 -5.83 23.52 10.46
N GLN A 80 -6.83 24.30 10.03
CA GLN A 80 -6.69 25.76 9.88
C GLN A 80 -6.25 26.45 11.20
N SER A 81 -6.72 25.95 12.34
CA SER A 81 -6.33 26.49 13.63
C SER A 81 -4.91 26.05 14.03
N PHE A 82 -4.53 24.83 13.73
CA PHE A 82 -3.17 24.34 13.94
C PHE A 82 -2.16 25.05 13.04
N ASP A 83 -2.49 25.27 11.78
CA ASP A 83 -1.66 26.04 10.84
C ASP A 83 -1.43 27.48 11.35
N LYS A 84 -2.45 28.13 11.89
CA LYS A 84 -2.31 29.44 12.54
C LYS A 84 -1.38 29.39 13.75
N ALA A 85 -1.50 28.38 14.61
CA ALA A 85 -0.62 28.22 15.75
C ALA A 85 0.85 28.03 15.32
N LEU A 86 1.09 27.20 14.32
CA LEU A 86 2.41 26.95 13.74
C LEU A 86 3.01 28.17 13.05
N ALA A 87 2.18 28.98 12.38
CA ALA A 87 2.60 30.21 11.70
C ALA A 87 3.01 31.32 12.69
N ILE A 88 2.46 31.33 13.91
CA ILE A 88 2.81 32.31 14.96
C ILE A 88 4.17 31.94 15.56
N ASP A 89 4.28 30.78 16.20
CA ASP A 89 5.55 30.29 16.78
C ASP A 89 5.50 28.77 17.00
N PRO A 90 6.09 27.97 16.09
CA PRO A 90 6.09 26.52 16.21
C PRO A 90 6.97 26.00 17.37
N ASN A 91 7.95 26.81 17.83
CA ASN A 91 8.90 26.40 18.84
C ASN A 91 8.54 26.89 20.26
N LYS A 92 7.49 27.70 20.40
CA LYS A 92 7.03 28.15 21.72
C LYS A 92 6.62 26.95 22.56
N ILE A 93 7.21 26.86 23.74
CA ILE A 93 6.83 25.87 24.76
C ILE A 93 5.57 26.38 25.46
N ILE A 94 4.52 25.55 25.48
CA ILE A 94 3.27 25.87 26.18
C ILE A 94 3.44 25.62 27.66
N LEU A 95 3.09 26.61 28.45
CA LEU A 95 3.21 26.57 29.90
C LEU A 95 2.48 25.35 30.52
N GLY A 96 3.23 24.52 31.24
CA GLY A 96 2.71 23.31 31.89
C GLY A 96 2.64 22.07 31.01
N GLN A 97 3.15 22.13 29.74
CA GLN A 97 3.14 21.00 28.83
C GLN A 97 4.54 20.48 28.46
N GLU A 98 5.60 21.21 28.78
CA GLU A 98 7.00 20.86 28.44
C GLU A 98 7.24 20.54 26.94
N LYS A 99 6.32 20.92 26.09
CA LYS A 99 6.30 20.62 24.65
C LYS A 99 6.11 21.88 23.83
N THR A 100 6.72 21.89 22.65
CA THR A 100 6.52 22.96 21.67
C THR A 100 5.14 22.87 21.02
N VAL A 101 4.67 23.98 20.47
CA VAL A 101 3.43 24.05 19.69
C VAL A 101 3.45 23.01 18.55
N LYS A 102 4.59 22.87 17.85
CA LYS A 102 4.75 21.89 16.78
C LYS A 102 4.57 20.45 17.26
N GLU A 103 5.19 20.11 18.38
CA GLU A 103 5.05 18.75 18.96
C GLU A 103 3.61 18.49 19.39
N LEU A 104 2.94 19.47 20.01
CA LEU A 104 1.54 19.33 20.44
C LEU A 104 0.58 19.19 19.24
N VAL A 105 0.76 19.96 18.18
CA VAL A 105 -0.03 19.84 16.96
C VAL A 105 0.17 18.46 16.34
N THR A 106 1.43 18.01 16.20
CA THR A 106 1.74 16.69 15.64
C THR A 106 1.13 15.57 16.47
N MET A 107 1.20 15.67 17.80
CA MET A 107 0.59 14.69 18.70
C MET A 107 -0.94 14.68 18.58
N ALA A 108 -1.58 15.85 18.57
CA ALA A 108 -3.02 15.97 18.41
C ALA A 108 -3.52 15.37 17.10
N GLN A 109 -2.89 15.75 15.99
CA GLN A 109 -3.22 15.17 14.68
C GLN A 109 -3.04 13.65 14.66
N THR A 110 -1.96 13.16 15.27
CA THR A 110 -1.69 11.71 15.33
C THR A 110 -2.70 10.99 16.20
N GLU A 111 -3.08 11.53 17.36
CA GLU A 111 -4.09 10.97 18.26
C GLU A 111 -5.42 10.76 17.53
N PHE A 112 -5.98 11.82 16.95
CA PHE A 112 -7.26 11.73 16.23
C PHE A 112 -7.17 10.89 14.95
N TRP A 113 -6.03 10.95 14.27
CA TRP A 113 -5.80 10.16 13.07
C TRP A 113 -5.76 8.66 13.35
N VAL A 114 -5.02 8.21 14.37
CA VAL A 114 -4.87 6.80 14.73
C VAL A 114 -6.24 6.16 14.99
N ASP A 115 -7.09 6.83 15.77
CA ASP A 115 -8.41 6.32 16.10
C ASP A 115 -9.27 6.10 14.85
N VAL A 116 -9.31 7.09 13.96
CA VAL A 116 -10.12 7.03 12.74
C VAL A 116 -9.51 6.07 11.73
N TYR A 117 -8.18 6.06 11.58
CA TYR A 117 -7.48 5.12 10.69
C TYR A 117 -7.73 3.67 11.11
N ASN A 118 -7.60 3.35 12.39
CA ASN A 118 -7.84 2.01 12.91
C ASN A 118 -9.31 1.60 12.74
N LYS A 119 -10.26 2.52 12.95
CA LYS A 119 -11.67 2.27 12.64
C LYS A 119 -11.86 1.92 11.16
N GLY A 120 -11.22 2.65 10.24
CA GLY A 120 -11.23 2.32 8.82
C GLY A 120 -10.69 0.91 8.54
N GLY A 121 -9.65 0.48 9.28
CA GLY A 121 -9.11 -0.88 9.21
C GLY A 121 -10.11 -1.95 9.62
N VAL A 122 -10.85 -1.73 10.70
CA VAL A 122 -11.93 -2.62 11.12
C VAL A 122 -13.02 -2.72 10.05
N GLU A 123 -13.47 -1.57 9.53
CA GLU A 123 -14.51 -1.51 8.49
C GLU A 123 -14.06 -2.15 7.16
N TYR A 124 -12.77 -2.05 6.82
CA TYR A 124 -12.21 -2.74 5.67
C TYR A 124 -12.16 -4.27 5.88
N ASN A 125 -11.85 -4.74 7.09
CA ASN A 125 -11.92 -6.17 7.41
C ASN A 125 -13.38 -6.68 7.39
N GLU A 126 -14.35 -5.87 7.85
CA GLU A 126 -15.78 -6.16 7.68
C GLU A 126 -16.13 -6.36 6.20
N TYR A 127 -15.64 -5.48 5.30
CA TYR A 127 -15.81 -5.64 3.85
C TYR A 127 -15.23 -6.96 3.32
N ILE A 128 -14.02 -7.36 3.77
CA ILE A 128 -13.41 -8.62 3.32
C ILE A 128 -14.27 -9.81 3.70
N ALA A 129 -14.82 -9.81 4.92
CA ALA A 129 -15.65 -10.91 5.46
C ALA A 129 -17.12 -10.87 5.01
N ALA A 130 -17.59 -9.75 4.45
CA ALA A 130 -18.98 -9.54 4.09
C ALA A 130 -19.46 -10.49 2.97
N PRO A 131 -20.73 -10.94 3.02
CA PRO A 131 -21.36 -11.60 1.88
C PRO A 131 -21.46 -10.66 0.68
N MET A 132 -21.63 -11.23 -0.53
CA MET A 132 -21.51 -10.49 -1.80
C MET A 132 -22.46 -9.30 -1.90
N ASP A 133 -23.68 -9.44 -1.40
CA ASP A 133 -24.74 -8.42 -1.40
C ASP A 133 -24.49 -7.26 -0.43
N GLU A 134 -23.64 -7.44 0.58
CA GLU A 134 -23.29 -6.42 1.57
C GLU A 134 -21.93 -5.74 1.27
N LYS A 135 -21.09 -6.33 0.40
CA LYS A 135 -19.71 -5.86 0.13
C LYS A 135 -19.64 -4.39 -0.27
N ASP A 136 -20.52 -3.95 -1.16
CA ASP A 136 -20.50 -2.56 -1.64
C ASP A 136 -20.78 -1.55 -0.52
N ALA A 137 -21.71 -1.87 0.37
CA ALA A 137 -22.06 -1.00 1.50
C ALA A 137 -20.91 -0.94 2.52
N ALA A 138 -20.32 -2.09 2.85
CA ALA A 138 -19.18 -2.17 3.77
C ALA A 138 -17.94 -1.42 3.22
N LEU A 139 -17.66 -1.58 1.91
CA LEU A 139 -16.55 -0.88 1.27
C LEU A 139 -16.74 0.64 1.24
N LYS A 140 -17.95 1.13 0.95
CA LYS A 140 -18.27 2.56 1.00
C LYS A 140 -18.07 3.14 2.40
N LYS A 141 -18.42 2.39 3.44
CA LYS A 141 -18.20 2.78 4.83
C LYS A 141 -16.72 2.95 5.14
N ALA A 142 -15.88 1.98 4.76
CA ALA A 142 -14.42 2.06 4.92
C ALA A 142 -13.82 3.25 4.16
N ILE A 143 -14.22 3.50 2.90
CA ILE A 143 -13.78 4.65 2.11
C ILE A 143 -14.10 5.96 2.85
N ALA A 144 -15.34 6.13 3.31
CA ALA A 144 -15.74 7.34 4.02
C ALA A 144 -14.90 7.59 5.29
N THR A 145 -14.60 6.53 6.03
CA THR A 145 -13.77 6.62 7.24
C THR A 145 -12.32 6.97 6.90
N TYR A 146 -11.73 6.38 5.86
CA TYR A 146 -10.37 6.75 5.42
C TYR A 146 -10.31 8.16 4.81
N GLU A 147 -11.37 8.67 4.19
CA GLU A 147 -11.45 10.07 3.77
C GLU A 147 -11.43 11.04 4.96
N VAL A 148 -12.06 10.66 6.07
CA VAL A 148 -11.96 11.41 7.34
C VAL A 148 -10.53 11.35 7.88
N SER A 149 -9.92 10.17 7.90
CA SER A 149 -8.52 9.98 8.32
C SER A 149 -7.57 10.88 7.52
N ALA A 150 -7.72 10.94 6.19
CA ALA A 150 -6.92 11.80 5.32
C ALA A 150 -7.17 13.30 5.53
N ARG A 151 -8.36 13.69 6.03
CA ARG A 151 -8.63 15.09 6.41
C ARG A 151 -8.02 15.48 7.76
N ILE A 152 -7.92 14.55 8.69
CA ILE A 152 -7.30 14.78 10.01
C ILE A 152 -5.80 15.04 9.83
N LYS A 153 -5.11 14.20 9.07
CA LYS A 153 -3.66 14.28 8.85
C LYS A 153 -3.37 14.17 7.34
N PRO A 154 -3.42 15.29 6.61
CA PRO A 154 -3.33 15.31 5.14
C PRO A 154 -1.97 14.92 4.56
N ASP A 155 -0.93 14.90 5.37
CA ASP A 155 0.44 14.49 5.04
C ASP A 155 0.76 13.03 5.41
N GLU A 156 -0.23 12.27 5.90
CA GLU A 156 -0.06 10.87 6.28
C GLU A 156 -0.34 9.93 5.09
N ALA A 157 0.71 9.33 4.56
CA ALA A 157 0.64 8.47 3.38
C ALA A 157 -0.26 7.24 3.57
N GLN A 158 -0.33 6.70 4.79
CA GLN A 158 -1.08 5.48 5.10
C GLN A 158 -2.58 5.60 4.75
N SER A 159 -3.18 6.78 5.01
CA SER A 159 -4.58 7.04 4.66
C SER A 159 -4.81 6.93 3.15
N TYR A 160 -3.89 7.46 2.35
CA TYR A 160 -4.01 7.43 0.89
C TYR A 160 -3.72 6.05 0.30
N ILE A 161 -2.83 5.26 0.90
CA ILE A 161 -2.64 3.85 0.52
C ILE A 161 -3.93 3.07 0.70
N MET A 162 -4.62 3.24 1.83
CA MET A 162 -5.88 2.56 2.10
C MET A 162 -7.01 3.08 1.22
N LEU A 163 -7.11 4.39 0.99
CA LEU A 163 -8.05 4.98 0.03
C LEU A 163 -7.86 4.45 -1.38
N SER A 164 -6.60 4.32 -1.81
CA SER A 164 -6.28 3.70 -3.10
C SER A 164 -6.77 2.26 -3.16
N THR A 165 -6.43 1.45 -2.15
CA THR A 165 -6.83 0.04 -2.07
C THR A 165 -8.35 -0.12 -2.07
N CYS A 166 -9.06 0.66 -1.26
CA CYS A 166 -10.53 0.60 -1.20
C CYS A 166 -11.18 1.05 -2.52
N ASN A 167 -10.68 2.12 -3.15
CA ASN A 167 -11.21 2.58 -4.43
C ASN A 167 -10.91 1.61 -5.57
N HIS A 168 -9.76 0.94 -5.53
CA HIS A 168 -9.46 -0.14 -6.46
C HIS A 168 -10.48 -1.28 -6.36
N ASN A 169 -10.75 -1.74 -5.14
CA ASN A 169 -11.74 -2.80 -4.89
C ASN A 169 -13.17 -2.37 -5.26
N ALA A 170 -13.46 -1.07 -5.22
CA ALA A 170 -14.73 -0.50 -5.68
C ALA A 170 -14.81 -0.29 -7.21
N GLY A 171 -13.77 -0.64 -7.97
CA GLY A 171 -13.69 -0.39 -9.42
C GLY A 171 -13.42 1.08 -9.80
N ASN A 172 -13.12 1.95 -8.83
CA ASN A 172 -12.84 3.37 -9.06
C ASN A 172 -11.35 3.58 -9.42
N THR A 173 -10.93 3.11 -10.58
CA THR A 173 -9.53 3.05 -10.99
C THR A 173 -8.83 4.41 -10.94
N ASP A 174 -9.44 5.47 -11.47
CA ASP A 174 -8.84 6.82 -11.50
C ASP A 174 -8.62 7.38 -10.09
N LYS A 175 -9.58 7.18 -9.17
CA LYS A 175 -9.41 7.61 -7.78
C LYS A 175 -8.32 6.82 -7.08
N SER A 176 -8.28 5.51 -7.33
CA SER A 176 -7.24 4.63 -6.78
C SER A 176 -5.85 5.10 -7.19
N GLU A 177 -5.65 5.38 -8.48
CA GLU A 177 -4.39 5.90 -9.02
C GLU A 177 -4.01 7.24 -8.39
N ASN A 178 -4.93 8.21 -8.37
CA ASN A 178 -4.68 9.52 -7.78
C ASN A 178 -4.26 9.42 -6.29
N TYR A 179 -4.91 8.56 -5.52
CA TYR A 179 -4.57 8.37 -4.12
C TYR A 179 -3.21 7.70 -3.94
N ILE A 180 -2.88 6.67 -4.73
CA ILE A 180 -1.58 6.01 -4.56
C ILE A 180 -0.42 6.90 -4.99
N LEU A 181 -0.56 7.68 -6.06
CA LEU A 181 0.47 8.63 -6.47
C LEU A 181 0.68 9.70 -5.39
N LYS A 182 -0.39 10.14 -4.72
CA LYS A 182 -0.26 11.04 -3.57
C LYS A 182 0.47 10.37 -2.41
N ALA A 183 0.19 9.11 -2.10
CA ALA A 183 0.89 8.36 -1.05
C ALA A 183 2.38 8.23 -1.34
N VAL A 184 2.76 7.85 -2.56
CA VAL A 184 4.17 7.76 -2.99
C VAL A 184 4.86 9.13 -2.92
N LYS A 185 4.18 10.21 -3.30
CA LYS A 185 4.73 11.57 -3.18
C LYS A 185 5.00 11.97 -1.73
N LEU A 186 4.11 11.61 -0.80
CA LEU A 186 4.27 11.91 0.63
C LEU A 186 5.35 11.04 1.28
N SER A 187 5.45 9.78 0.87
CA SER A 187 6.41 8.81 1.43
C SER A 187 7.06 7.99 0.30
N PRO A 188 8.05 8.54 -0.41
CA PRO A 188 8.70 7.87 -1.56
C PRO A 188 9.40 6.57 -1.20
N ASN A 189 9.80 6.42 0.06
CA ASN A 189 10.48 5.24 0.60
C ASN A 189 9.53 4.33 1.41
N ASP A 190 8.24 4.41 1.21
CA ASP A 190 7.28 3.45 1.77
C ASP A 190 7.14 2.26 0.81
N THR A 191 7.54 1.07 1.24
CA THR A 191 7.47 -0.16 0.43
C THR A 191 6.05 -0.47 0.00
N LYS A 192 5.07 -0.32 0.91
CA LYS A 192 3.67 -0.62 0.64
C LYS A 192 3.07 0.34 -0.39
N ALA A 193 3.42 1.64 -0.32
CA ALA A 193 3.00 2.62 -1.31
C ALA A 193 3.54 2.27 -2.70
N ASN A 194 4.84 2.01 -2.81
CA ASN A 194 5.48 1.64 -4.07
C ASN A 194 4.92 0.32 -4.62
N LEU A 195 4.81 -0.73 -3.79
CA LEU A 195 4.24 -2.01 -4.22
C LEU A 195 2.79 -1.86 -4.70
N THR A 196 1.98 -1.06 -4.01
CA THR A 196 0.58 -0.82 -4.41
C THR A 196 0.51 -0.04 -5.71
N ALA A 197 1.33 1.01 -5.89
CA ALA A 197 1.41 1.76 -7.14
C ALA A 197 1.78 0.84 -8.32
N GLY A 198 2.84 0.07 -8.18
CA GLY A 198 3.25 -0.88 -9.21
C GLY A 198 2.16 -1.86 -9.59
N ARG A 199 1.45 -2.44 -8.61
CA ARG A 199 0.35 -3.37 -8.87
C ARG A 199 -0.84 -2.73 -9.61
N ILE A 200 -1.18 -1.48 -9.28
CA ILE A 200 -2.25 -0.75 -9.98
C ILE A 200 -1.88 -0.56 -11.46
N PHE A 201 -0.64 -0.14 -11.74
CA PHE A 201 -0.17 0.02 -13.13
C PHE A 201 -0.02 -1.32 -13.86
N MET A 202 0.38 -2.40 -13.17
CA MET A 202 0.38 -3.76 -13.76
C MET A 202 -1.03 -4.18 -14.20
N GLN A 203 -2.05 -3.96 -13.39
CA GLN A 203 -3.43 -4.30 -13.72
C GLN A 203 -3.99 -3.47 -14.88
N LYS A 204 -3.49 -2.25 -15.06
CA LYS A 204 -3.77 -1.42 -16.24
C LYS A 204 -2.94 -1.82 -17.47
N GLN A 205 -2.07 -2.82 -17.34
CA GLN A 205 -1.09 -3.24 -18.35
C GLN A 205 -0.07 -2.14 -18.73
N GLU A 206 0.11 -1.16 -17.86
CA GLU A 206 1.09 -0.08 -18.00
C GLU A 206 2.43 -0.50 -17.35
N PHE A 207 3.03 -1.58 -17.89
CA PHE A 207 4.18 -2.27 -17.26
C PHE A 207 5.43 -1.39 -17.16
N GLU A 208 5.72 -0.55 -18.17
CA GLU A 208 6.85 0.39 -18.11
C GLU A 208 6.66 1.44 -17.00
N THR A 209 5.43 1.85 -16.73
CA THR A 209 5.10 2.76 -15.61
C THR A 209 5.16 2.01 -14.28
N ALA A 210 4.76 0.73 -14.22
CA ALA A 210 4.79 -0.09 -13.02
C ALA A 210 6.22 -0.41 -12.55
N LEU A 211 7.13 -0.64 -13.50
CA LEU A 211 8.49 -1.12 -13.25
C LEU A 211 9.26 -0.33 -12.19
N PRO A 212 9.40 1.02 -12.26
CA PRO A 212 10.18 1.77 -11.28
C PRO A 212 9.61 1.68 -9.85
N TYR A 213 8.29 1.58 -9.71
CA TYR A 213 7.66 1.42 -8.38
C TYR A 213 7.97 0.05 -7.76
N ILE A 214 7.85 -1.03 -8.55
CA ILE A 214 8.16 -2.37 -8.04
C ILE A 214 9.66 -2.52 -7.80
N GLN A 215 10.53 -1.98 -8.66
CA GLN A 215 11.98 -1.95 -8.40
C GLN A 215 12.29 -1.24 -7.09
N LYS A 216 11.62 -0.10 -6.83
CA LYS A 216 11.80 0.64 -5.56
C LYS A 216 11.33 -0.17 -4.35
N ALA A 217 10.22 -0.89 -4.46
CA ALA A 217 9.74 -1.77 -3.38
C ALA A 217 10.73 -2.91 -3.08
N VAL A 218 11.35 -3.52 -4.11
CA VAL A 218 12.40 -4.55 -3.95
C VAL A 218 13.69 -3.96 -3.35
N GLU A 219 14.08 -2.75 -3.76
CA GLU A 219 15.24 -2.04 -3.19
C GLU A 219 15.06 -1.78 -1.68
N LEU A 220 13.86 -1.34 -1.28
CA LEU A 220 13.54 -1.02 0.11
C LEU A 220 13.43 -2.26 0.99
N GLU A 221 12.84 -3.33 0.48
CA GLU A 221 12.68 -4.60 1.18
C GLU A 221 13.14 -5.78 0.31
N PRO A 222 14.45 -6.05 0.22
CA PRO A 222 15.00 -7.10 -0.64
C PRO A 222 14.60 -8.54 -0.25
N SER A 223 13.98 -8.74 0.92
CA SER A 223 13.45 -10.02 1.38
C SER A 223 11.95 -10.18 1.12
N ASN A 224 11.28 -9.16 0.58
CA ASN A 224 9.86 -9.22 0.29
C ASN A 224 9.59 -9.99 -1.01
N THR A 225 9.33 -11.28 -0.89
CA THR A 225 9.12 -12.20 -2.04
C THR A 225 7.96 -11.77 -2.93
N LYS A 226 6.92 -11.15 -2.37
CA LYS A 226 5.81 -10.60 -3.16
C LYS A 226 6.26 -9.48 -4.10
N SER A 227 7.14 -8.58 -3.63
CA SER A 227 7.71 -7.52 -4.49
C SER A 227 8.60 -8.12 -5.58
N ILE A 228 9.43 -9.11 -5.24
CA ILE A 228 10.32 -9.77 -6.20
C ILE A 228 9.50 -10.54 -7.25
N ARG A 229 8.45 -11.26 -6.86
CA ARG A 229 7.55 -11.95 -7.77
C ARG A 229 6.87 -10.98 -8.76
N ASN A 230 6.38 -9.84 -8.28
CA ASN A 230 5.81 -8.82 -9.15
C ASN A 230 6.86 -8.23 -10.13
N LEU A 231 8.11 -8.07 -9.68
CA LEU A 231 9.19 -7.60 -10.55
C LEU A 231 9.48 -8.61 -11.68
N ALA A 232 9.54 -9.89 -11.33
CA ALA A 232 9.73 -10.96 -12.30
C ALA A 232 8.58 -11.00 -13.32
N GLN A 233 7.34 -10.87 -12.84
CA GLN A 233 6.16 -10.81 -13.71
C GLN A 233 6.20 -9.62 -14.66
N ILE A 234 6.57 -8.42 -14.19
CA ILE A 234 6.73 -7.24 -15.07
C ILE A 234 7.76 -7.49 -16.17
N TYR A 235 8.91 -8.08 -15.85
CA TYR A 235 9.91 -8.39 -16.87
C TYR A 235 9.38 -9.38 -17.90
N TYR A 236 8.60 -10.38 -17.48
CA TYR A 236 7.94 -11.32 -18.40
C TYR A 236 6.92 -10.61 -19.31
N ASP A 237 6.03 -9.79 -18.72
CA ASP A 237 5.01 -9.07 -19.49
C ASP A 237 5.64 -8.09 -20.49
N LEU A 238 6.68 -7.38 -20.08
CA LEU A 238 7.46 -6.51 -20.96
C LEU A 238 8.19 -7.28 -22.07
N ALA A 239 8.63 -8.51 -21.81
CA ALA A 239 9.21 -9.37 -22.84
C ALA A 239 8.19 -9.69 -23.93
N LEU A 240 6.94 -9.94 -23.55
CA LEU A 240 5.86 -10.24 -24.52
C LEU A 240 5.49 -9.03 -25.39
N LEU A 241 5.65 -7.81 -24.86
CA LEU A 241 5.31 -6.57 -25.58
C LEU A 241 6.38 -6.11 -26.57
N ASP A 242 7.64 -6.43 -26.33
CA ASP A 242 8.76 -5.96 -27.13
C ASP A 242 9.67 -7.11 -27.54
N SER A 243 9.45 -7.62 -28.78
CA SER A 243 10.21 -8.72 -29.34
C SER A 243 11.71 -8.42 -29.50
N SER A 244 12.10 -7.14 -29.61
CA SER A 244 13.52 -6.76 -29.75
C SER A 244 14.31 -6.99 -28.47
N ARG A 245 13.65 -6.98 -27.31
CA ARG A 245 14.24 -7.20 -25.99
C ARG A 245 13.72 -8.46 -25.31
N TYR A 246 13.08 -9.34 -26.07
CA TYR A 246 12.40 -10.52 -25.53
C TYR A 246 13.34 -11.39 -24.68
N THR A 247 14.48 -11.80 -25.21
CA THR A 247 15.43 -12.66 -24.51
C THR A 247 16.01 -11.99 -23.26
N GLU A 248 16.46 -10.74 -23.38
CA GLU A 248 16.99 -9.98 -22.24
C GLU A 248 15.99 -9.90 -21.09
N ARG A 249 14.72 -9.60 -21.39
CA ARG A 249 13.67 -9.45 -20.39
C ARG A 249 13.25 -10.78 -19.78
N LEU A 250 13.21 -11.86 -20.56
CA LEU A 250 12.99 -13.21 -20.02
C LEU A 250 14.11 -13.65 -19.08
N GLU A 251 15.35 -13.41 -19.42
CA GLU A 251 16.50 -13.71 -18.55
C GLU A 251 16.41 -12.94 -17.24
N LYS A 252 16.03 -11.65 -17.26
CA LYS A 252 15.79 -10.86 -16.04
C LYS A 252 14.64 -11.42 -15.21
N SER A 253 13.56 -11.87 -15.85
CA SER A 253 12.45 -12.52 -15.17
C SER A 253 12.91 -13.80 -14.46
N ILE A 254 13.63 -14.69 -15.16
CA ILE A 254 14.19 -15.93 -14.61
C ILE A 254 15.06 -15.64 -13.39
N GLN A 255 16.08 -14.79 -13.53
CA GLN A 255 16.98 -14.42 -12.42
C GLN A 255 16.23 -13.86 -11.22
N THR A 256 15.17 -13.09 -11.47
CA THR A 256 14.37 -12.47 -10.41
C THR A 256 13.54 -13.54 -9.66
N TYR A 257 12.95 -14.52 -10.38
CA TYR A 257 12.26 -15.66 -9.74
C TYR A 257 13.21 -16.54 -8.92
N GLU A 258 14.41 -16.82 -9.42
CA GLU A 258 15.44 -17.58 -8.69
C GLU A 258 15.80 -16.90 -7.35
N VAL A 259 15.94 -15.56 -7.36
CA VAL A 259 16.15 -14.78 -6.12
C VAL A 259 14.95 -14.90 -5.17
N ALA A 260 13.72 -14.90 -5.70
CA ALA A 260 12.51 -15.06 -4.89
C ALA A 260 12.47 -16.42 -4.19
N ILE A 261 12.70 -17.50 -4.93
CA ILE A 261 12.68 -18.88 -4.40
C ILE A 261 13.68 -19.07 -3.26
N ASN A 262 14.89 -18.53 -3.39
CA ASN A 262 15.94 -18.65 -2.37
C ASN A 262 15.58 -17.93 -1.04
N LYS A 263 14.60 -17.03 -1.07
CA LYS A 263 14.16 -16.24 0.10
C LYS A 263 12.82 -16.71 0.65
N GLU A 264 12.04 -17.45 -0.14
CA GLU A 264 10.69 -17.88 0.23
C GLU A 264 10.75 -19.07 1.20
N MET A 265 9.92 -19.01 2.25
CA MET A 265 9.79 -20.06 3.27
C MET A 265 8.42 -20.74 3.24
N ASP A 266 7.42 -20.07 2.66
CA ASP A 266 6.08 -20.62 2.49
C ASP A 266 6.08 -21.61 1.32
N ARG A 267 5.63 -22.84 1.58
CA ARG A 267 5.67 -23.95 0.61
C ARG A 267 4.73 -23.70 -0.58
N GLU A 268 3.54 -23.18 -0.33
CA GLU A 268 2.56 -22.92 -1.38
C GLU A 268 3.07 -21.81 -2.32
N VAL A 269 3.56 -20.70 -1.75
CA VAL A 269 4.17 -19.62 -2.53
C VAL A 269 5.40 -20.11 -3.30
N LYS A 270 6.18 -20.99 -2.70
CA LYS A 270 7.38 -21.56 -3.32
C LYS A 270 7.05 -22.48 -4.48
N ALA A 271 5.97 -23.28 -4.38
CA ALA A 271 5.44 -24.07 -5.48
C ALA A 271 5.07 -23.19 -6.67
N ASP A 272 4.33 -22.09 -6.44
CA ASP A 272 3.98 -21.11 -7.48
C ASP A 272 5.22 -20.50 -8.16
N LEU A 273 6.28 -20.20 -7.40
CA LEU A 273 7.51 -19.64 -7.94
C LEU A 273 8.24 -20.64 -8.84
N TYR A 274 8.35 -21.89 -8.41
CA TYR A 274 8.91 -22.98 -9.21
C TYR A 274 8.08 -23.24 -10.48
N PHE A 275 6.76 -23.26 -10.37
CA PHE A 275 5.87 -23.40 -11.52
C PHE A 275 6.11 -22.30 -12.56
N ASN A 276 6.16 -21.03 -12.15
CA ASN A 276 6.43 -19.91 -13.04
C ASN A 276 7.81 -20.01 -13.71
N LEU A 277 8.85 -20.43 -12.96
CA LEU A 277 10.16 -20.71 -13.54
C LEU A 277 10.12 -21.85 -14.59
N GLY A 278 9.38 -22.91 -14.32
CA GLY A 278 9.17 -23.99 -15.28
C GLY A 278 8.60 -23.49 -16.62
N ILE A 279 7.58 -22.60 -16.52
CA ILE A 279 7.01 -21.94 -17.71
C ILE A 279 8.07 -21.11 -18.45
N LEU A 280 8.84 -20.28 -17.73
CA LEU A 280 9.85 -19.41 -18.34
C LEU A 280 10.95 -20.22 -19.04
N TYR A 281 11.45 -21.28 -18.39
CA TYR A 281 12.44 -22.16 -18.98
C TYR A 281 11.90 -22.92 -20.20
N THR A 282 10.62 -23.29 -20.22
CA THR A 282 9.97 -23.83 -21.42
C THR A 282 9.98 -22.82 -22.57
N LYS A 283 9.71 -21.53 -22.28
CA LYS A 283 9.71 -20.47 -23.30
C LYS A 283 11.09 -20.17 -23.90
N VAL A 284 12.15 -20.32 -23.11
CA VAL A 284 13.53 -20.21 -23.62
C VAL A 284 14.08 -21.54 -24.13
N ASN A 285 13.22 -22.55 -24.27
CA ASN A 285 13.55 -23.90 -24.77
C ASN A 285 14.62 -24.62 -23.92
N ASN A 286 14.77 -24.26 -22.65
CA ASN A 286 15.61 -24.98 -21.69
C ASN A 286 14.79 -26.05 -20.97
N LEU A 287 14.51 -27.16 -21.69
CA LEU A 287 13.59 -28.20 -21.22
C LEU A 287 14.11 -28.95 -19.96
N GLY A 288 15.43 -28.95 -19.73
CA GLY A 288 16.04 -29.58 -18.57
C GLY A 288 15.70 -28.80 -17.29
N GLU A 289 15.90 -27.47 -17.30
CA GLU A 289 15.53 -26.62 -16.19
C GLU A 289 14.01 -26.52 -16.02
N ALA A 290 13.24 -26.57 -17.11
CA ALA A 290 11.78 -26.60 -17.01
C ALA A 290 11.31 -27.88 -16.28
N GLU A 291 11.83 -29.08 -16.65
CA GLU A 291 11.57 -30.37 -15.95
C GLU A 291 11.91 -30.24 -14.47
N TYR A 292 13.10 -29.72 -14.13
CA TYR A 292 13.56 -29.56 -12.73
C TYR A 292 12.63 -28.65 -11.92
N ASN A 293 12.24 -27.51 -12.48
CA ASN A 293 11.40 -26.56 -11.77
C ASN A 293 9.95 -27.06 -11.59
N PHE A 294 9.32 -27.68 -12.59
CA PHE A 294 8.02 -28.30 -12.40
C PHE A 294 8.05 -29.47 -11.40
N MET A 295 9.14 -30.25 -11.35
CA MET A 295 9.30 -31.27 -10.30
C MET A 295 9.35 -30.64 -8.90
N ASN A 296 10.13 -29.56 -8.72
CA ASN A 296 10.18 -28.87 -7.44
C ASN A 296 8.82 -28.25 -7.06
N ALA A 297 8.06 -27.75 -8.03
CA ALA A 297 6.69 -27.28 -7.77
C ALA A 297 5.81 -28.40 -7.21
N LEU A 298 5.89 -29.63 -7.79
CA LEU A 298 5.17 -30.79 -7.33
C LEU A 298 5.71 -31.35 -5.98
N ASP A 299 7.00 -31.21 -5.69
CA ASP A 299 7.56 -31.57 -4.37
C ASP A 299 7.04 -30.65 -3.25
N GLU A 300 6.80 -29.36 -3.56
CA GLU A 300 6.20 -28.41 -2.62
C GLU A 300 4.67 -28.53 -2.55
N ASN A 301 3.99 -28.79 -3.69
CA ASN A 301 2.54 -28.99 -3.79
C ASN A 301 2.24 -30.20 -4.72
N PRO A 302 2.12 -31.41 -4.19
CA PRO A 302 1.89 -32.64 -4.99
C PRO A 302 0.55 -32.67 -5.74
N GLU A 303 -0.42 -31.86 -5.36
CA GLU A 303 -1.77 -31.82 -5.95
C GLU A 303 -1.90 -30.74 -7.02
N ASP A 304 -0.81 -30.07 -7.41
CA ASP A 304 -0.80 -29.00 -8.40
C ASP A 304 -1.01 -29.55 -9.82
N ILE A 305 -2.26 -29.55 -10.26
CA ILE A 305 -2.67 -30.01 -11.61
C ILE A 305 -1.97 -29.19 -12.72
N GLU A 306 -1.70 -27.91 -12.49
CA GLU A 306 -1.04 -27.05 -13.47
C GLU A 306 0.43 -27.43 -13.65
N ALA A 307 1.12 -27.80 -12.56
CA ALA A 307 2.49 -28.30 -12.61
C ALA A 307 2.55 -29.68 -13.29
N VAL A 308 1.59 -30.57 -13.04
CA VAL A 308 1.47 -31.86 -13.75
C VAL A 308 1.25 -31.62 -15.26
N MET A 309 0.42 -30.65 -15.63
CA MET A 309 0.22 -30.26 -17.03
C MET A 309 1.50 -29.68 -17.64
N GLY A 310 2.24 -28.85 -16.90
CA GLY A 310 3.54 -28.32 -17.32
C GLY A 310 4.54 -29.45 -17.63
N MET A 311 4.63 -30.45 -16.77
CA MET A 311 5.45 -31.66 -17.01
C MET A 311 5.04 -32.43 -18.26
N ALA A 312 3.74 -32.63 -18.47
CA ALA A 312 3.23 -33.30 -19.67
C ALA A 312 3.68 -32.55 -20.95
N GLN A 313 3.54 -31.23 -20.96
CA GLN A 313 3.93 -30.35 -22.07
C GLN A 313 5.46 -30.31 -22.31
N VAL A 314 6.27 -30.27 -21.27
CA VAL A 314 7.73 -30.34 -21.37
C VAL A 314 8.16 -31.65 -22.01
N PHE A 315 7.61 -32.78 -21.58
CA PHE A 315 7.93 -34.06 -22.16
C PHE A 315 7.41 -34.23 -23.61
N GLU A 316 6.23 -33.67 -23.91
CA GLU A 316 5.70 -33.61 -25.27
C GLU A 316 6.67 -32.82 -26.19
N THR A 317 7.10 -31.62 -25.74
CA THR A 317 8.05 -30.78 -26.48
C THR A 317 9.43 -31.42 -26.62
N ALA A 318 9.88 -32.18 -25.62
CA ALA A 318 11.13 -32.92 -25.64
C ALA A 318 11.04 -34.26 -26.42
N GLU A 319 9.90 -34.54 -27.06
CA GLU A 319 9.60 -35.79 -27.78
C GLU A 319 9.76 -37.05 -26.90
N LYS A 320 9.67 -36.89 -25.56
CA LYS A 320 9.72 -38.00 -24.61
C LYS A 320 8.30 -38.58 -24.39
N TRP A 321 7.71 -39.10 -25.47
CA TRP A 321 6.28 -39.45 -25.60
C TRP A 321 5.77 -40.33 -24.47
N ARG A 322 6.53 -41.39 -24.05
CA ARG A 322 6.12 -42.27 -22.93
C ARG A 322 6.06 -41.56 -21.60
N LYS A 323 6.92 -40.57 -21.38
CA LYS A 323 6.85 -39.77 -20.16
C LYS A 323 5.65 -38.83 -20.20
N ALA A 324 5.42 -38.14 -21.33
CA ALA A 324 4.26 -37.30 -21.54
C ALA A 324 2.95 -38.07 -21.32
N GLU A 325 2.84 -39.28 -21.89
CA GLU A 325 1.68 -40.16 -21.70
C GLU A 325 1.37 -40.43 -20.21
N LYS A 326 2.41 -40.73 -19.41
CA LYS A 326 2.24 -40.97 -17.98
C LYS A 326 1.53 -39.77 -17.32
N PHE A 327 1.99 -38.57 -17.56
CA PHE A 327 1.42 -37.35 -16.93
C PHE A 327 0.01 -37.03 -17.47
N TYR A 328 -0.27 -37.26 -18.76
CA TYR A 328 -1.64 -37.12 -19.28
C TYR A 328 -2.58 -38.17 -18.69
N ARG A 329 -2.14 -39.41 -18.37
CA ARG A 329 -2.96 -40.38 -17.63
C ARG A 329 -3.27 -39.91 -16.22
N GLU A 330 -2.29 -39.32 -15.56
CA GLU A 330 -2.47 -38.75 -14.22
C GLU A 330 -3.49 -37.59 -14.25
N LEU A 331 -3.37 -36.65 -15.18
CA LEU A 331 -4.31 -35.56 -15.38
C LEU A 331 -5.75 -36.05 -15.64
N ILE A 332 -5.91 -37.07 -16.50
CA ILE A 332 -7.22 -37.66 -16.77
C ILE A 332 -7.81 -38.35 -15.52
N ALA A 333 -6.95 -38.94 -14.68
CA ALA A 333 -7.42 -39.57 -13.46
C ALA A 333 -7.92 -38.56 -12.39
N VAL A 334 -7.26 -37.39 -12.31
CA VAL A 334 -7.61 -36.33 -11.35
C VAL A 334 -8.78 -35.47 -11.87
N ASP A 335 -8.76 -35.12 -13.16
CA ASP A 335 -9.81 -34.29 -13.79
C ASP A 335 -10.33 -34.97 -15.08
N PRO A 336 -11.24 -35.94 -14.94
CA PRO A 336 -11.70 -36.77 -16.05
C PRO A 336 -12.66 -36.07 -17.03
N ASP A 337 -13.15 -34.89 -16.69
CA ASP A 337 -14.08 -34.15 -17.52
C ASP A 337 -13.42 -33.04 -18.34
N ASN A 338 -12.11 -32.86 -18.22
CA ASN A 338 -11.37 -31.84 -18.95
C ASN A 338 -10.92 -32.32 -20.33
N PRO A 339 -11.49 -31.79 -21.43
CA PRO A 339 -11.17 -32.25 -22.80
C PRO A 339 -9.72 -31.98 -23.20
N VAL A 340 -9.03 -31.04 -22.54
CA VAL A 340 -7.62 -30.72 -22.88
C VAL A 340 -6.70 -31.90 -22.60
N HIS A 341 -6.93 -32.62 -21.49
CA HIS A 341 -6.14 -33.80 -21.10
C HIS A 341 -6.25 -34.92 -22.14
N TYR A 342 -7.46 -35.16 -22.64
CA TYR A 342 -7.72 -36.16 -23.66
C TYR A 342 -7.10 -35.78 -25.02
N ARG A 343 -7.12 -34.48 -25.38
CA ARG A 343 -6.42 -34.02 -26.61
C ARG A 343 -4.92 -34.19 -26.51
N GLY A 344 -4.32 -33.87 -25.35
CA GLY A 344 -2.90 -34.10 -25.09
C GLY A 344 -2.54 -35.57 -25.23
N MET A 345 -3.30 -36.45 -24.56
CA MET A 345 -3.11 -37.91 -24.69
C MET A 345 -3.21 -38.40 -26.14
N SER A 346 -4.22 -37.93 -26.87
CA SER A 346 -4.37 -38.29 -28.30
C SER A 346 -3.15 -37.91 -29.16
N ARG A 347 -2.62 -36.67 -28.96
CA ARG A 347 -1.41 -36.25 -29.69
C ARG A 347 -0.21 -37.14 -29.36
N VAL A 348 0.01 -37.43 -28.11
CA VAL A 348 1.12 -38.27 -27.64
C VAL A 348 1.04 -39.69 -28.22
N LEU A 349 -0.14 -40.32 -28.16
CA LEU A 349 -0.35 -41.67 -28.71
C LEU A 349 -0.16 -41.71 -30.23
N LEU A 350 -0.59 -40.67 -30.96
CA LEU A 350 -0.35 -40.59 -32.39
C LEU A 350 1.15 -40.58 -32.71
N GLN A 351 1.95 -39.85 -31.93
CA GLN A 351 3.41 -39.80 -32.11
C GLN A 351 4.10 -41.11 -31.71
N GLN A 352 3.48 -41.92 -30.86
CA GLN A 352 3.95 -43.26 -30.51
C GLN A 352 3.59 -44.33 -31.56
N GLY A 353 2.81 -43.96 -32.57
CA GLY A 353 2.36 -44.89 -33.61
C GLY A 353 1.13 -45.70 -33.22
N GLU A 354 0.32 -45.20 -32.32
CA GLU A 354 -0.91 -45.80 -31.78
C GLU A 354 -2.18 -45.07 -32.27
N PRO A 355 -2.46 -45.00 -33.58
CA PRO A 355 -3.51 -44.17 -34.15
C PRO A 355 -4.93 -44.56 -33.69
N ASP A 356 -5.20 -45.85 -33.50
CA ASP A 356 -6.51 -46.32 -33.08
C ASP A 356 -6.84 -45.89 -31.67
N GLU A 357 -5.88 -45.92 -30.76
CA GLU A 357 -6.05 -45.45 -29.39
C GLU A 357 -6.11 -43.94 -29.33
N SER A 358 -5.27 -43.24 -30.08
CA SER A 358 -5.31 -41.80 -30.28
C SER A 358 -6.71 -41.32 -30.69
N LEU A 359 -7.35 -41.99 -31.65
CA LEU A 359 -8.69 -41.62 -32.08
C LEU A 359 -9.74 -41.75 -30.96
N ARG A 360 -9.66 -42.80 -30.14
CA ARG A 360 -10.57 -42.98 -28.98
C ARG A 360 -10.47 -41.82 -28.00
N TYR A 361 -9.27 -41.37 -27.68
CA TYR A 361 -9.07 -40.24 -26.80
C TYR A 361 -9.56 -38.92 -27.43
N LEU A 362 -9.36 -38.72 -28.73
CA LEU A 362 -9.87 -37.56 -29.44
C LEU A 362 -11.42 -37.51 -29.46
N GLU A 363 -12.06 -38.68 -29.70
CA GLU A 363 -13.52 -38.76 -29.61
C GLU A 363 -14.05 -38.45 -28.20
N LYS A 364 -13.34 -38.91 -27.16
CA LYS A 364 -13.71 -38.58 -25.79
C LYS A 364 -13.60 -37.08 -25.53
N ALA A 365 -12.52 -36.42 -25.99
CA ALA A 365 -12.36 -34.98 -25.89
C ALA A 365 -13.53 -34.25 -26.57
N LYS A 366 -13.93 -34.64 -27.79
CA LYS A 366 -15.06 -34.04 -28.50
C LYS A 366 -16.39 -34.19 -27.76
N ARG A 367 -16.64 -35.34 -27.11
CA ARG A 367 -17.85 -35.56 -26.31
C ARG A 367 -17.91 -34.66 -25.06
N LEU A 368 -16.76 -34.27 -24.52
CA LEU A 368 -16.64 -33.34 -23.38
C LEU A 368 -16.67 -31.87 -23.80
N GLY A 369 -16.95 -31.57 -25.07
CA GLY A 369 -17.07 -30.19 -25.56
C GLY A 369 -15.74 -29.55 -25.97
N GLY A 370 -14.75 -30.37 -26.29
CA GLY A 370 -13.39 -29.96 -26.69
C GLY A 370 -13.13 -30.06 -28.18
#